data_930015477857172fe6cc995d056a79d2
#
_entry.id   930015477857172fe6cc995d056a79d2
#
_cell.length_a   1.000
_cell.length_b   1.000
_cell.length_c   1.000
_cell.angle_alpha   90.00
_cell.angle_beta   90.00
_cell.angle_gamma   90.00
#
_symmetry.space_group_name_H-M   'P 1'
#
loop_
_entity.id
_entity.type
_entity.pdbx_description
1 polymer ?
#
loop_
_entity_poly.entity_id
_entity_poly.type
_entity_poly.pdbx_seq_one_letter_code
_entity_poly.pdbx_strand_id
1 'polypeptide(L)'
;MLLAKNGQKESAELKERLYLEEMRAMSDYISGLDARMVLDSRGNPTIEVDCYVDGRLSGRAMVPSGASTGQHEALEMRDGDETRWLGKGVDLAVDHVRQSISELLVGMPVDEQRLIDEAMIELDGTPNKSKLGANAMLGASLACLHAGAASHELPLWKYIGGVAGGQMPVPMLNILNGGAHAASNVDVQEFMVMPHGFDTFGEGFRAGVEIYHQLKSELKADGLLGGVGDEGGFAPNLKANEDGLKYMVRAIEGAGYTIDDVGIALDVASTEFEKSDGYHMDGKVLSSDQMVDMYGEWLDAYPILSIEDGLGENDWAGWTTLTKQEGHRVQIVGDDLFVTQSERLAQGIEIGAANAMLVKVNQVGTVTETLEAMELATSNGYKNVVSHRSGETEDTTIADLAVGTRAGQIKTGAPARSDRVSKYNQLLRISEDVEDYRSPF
;
A
#
# COMPACT_ATOMS: atom_id res chain seq x y z
N MET A 1 11.02 52.72 33.78
CA MET A 1 11.09 52.03 32.47
C MET A 1 11.29 50.51 32.56
N LEU A 2 12.06 49.98 33.53
CA LEU A 2 12.24 48.54 33.76
C LEU A 2 10.99 47.84 34.32
N LEU A 3 10.21 48.46 35.20
CA LEU A 3 8.98 47.87 35.79
C LEU A 3 7.87 47.67 34.76
N ALA A 4 7.76 48.52 33.76
CA ALA A 4 6.74 48.37 32.71
C ALA A 4 7.09 47.24 31.70
N LYS A 5 8.35 46.94 31.48
CA LYS A 5 8.79 45.82 30.64
C LYS A 5 8.57 44.44 31.30
N ASN A 6 8.74 44.37 32.63
CA ASN A 6 8.48 43.12 33.37
C ASN A 6 6.99 42.75 33.39
N GLY A 7 6.10 43.72 33.61
CA GLY A 7 4.65 43.48 33.61
C GLY A 7 4.08 43.09 32.21
N GLN A 8 4.70 43.59 31.11
CA GLN A 8 4.33 43.14 29.75
C GLN A 8 4.79 41.73 29.43
N LYS A 9 5.97 41.34 29.95
CA LYS A 9 6.49 39.97 29.78
C LYS A 9 5.69 38.94 30.59
N GLU A 10 5.38 39.22 31.84
CA GLU A 10 4.51 38.38 32.67
C GLU A 10 3.09 38.25 32.10
N SER A 11 2.54 39.33 31.52
CA SER A 11 1.24 39.28 30.84
C SER A 11 1.25 38.48 29.53
N ALA A 12 2.36 38.46 28.80
CA ALA A 12 2.53 37.65 27.61
C ALA A 12 2.69 36.15 27.95
N GLU A 13 3.50 35.83 28.96
CA GLU A 13 3.70 34.47 29.45
C GLU A 13 2.39 33.90 30.04
N LEU A 14 1.59 34.71 30.75
CA LEU A 14 0.30 34.31 31.27
C LEU A 14 -0.72 34.07 30.13
N LYS A 15 -0.73 34.91 29.11
CA LYS A 15 -1.62 34.72 27.94
C LYS A 15 -1.24 33.47 27.14
N GLU A 16 0.04 33.23 26.96
CA GLU A 16 0.56 32.03 26.30
C GLU A 16 0.21 30.78 27.10
N ARG A 17 0.36 30.83 28.42
CA ARG A 17 -0.04 29.74 29.30
C ARG A 17 -1.55 29.49 29.29
N LEU A 18 -2.39 30.52 29.35
CA LEU A 18 -3.85 30.42 29.26
C LEU A 18 -4.28 29.89 27.88
N TYR A 19 -3.65 30.35 26.81
CA TYR A 19 -3.88 29.84 25.47
C TYR A 19 -3.51 28.36 25.34
N LEU A 20 -2.38 27.96 25.92
CA LEU A 20 -1.97 26.55 25.94
C LEU A 20 -2.90 25.68 26.85
N GLU A 21 -3.42 26.24 27.95
CA GLU A 21 -4.42 25.57 28.80
C GLU A 21 -5.78 25.46 28.10
N GLU A 22 -6.22 26.47 27.33
CA GLU A 22 -7.42 26.40 26.50
C GLU A 22 -7.25 25.44 25.32
N MET A 23 -6.12 25.45 24.64
CA MET A 23 -5.79 24.47 23.59
C MET A 23 -5.78 23.03 24.15
N ARG A 24 -5.21 22.84 25.33
CA ARG A 24 -5.25 21.55 26.04
C ARG A 24 -6.66 21.11 26.43
N ALA A 25 -7.57 22.01 26.69
CA ALA A 25 -8.97 21.70 27.00
C ALA A 25 -9.80 21.36 25.75
N MET A 26 -9.26 21.55 24.54
CA MET A 26 -9.93 21.29 23.26
C MET A 26 -9.39 20.06 22.51
N SER A 27 -8.25 19.50 22.92
CA SER A 27 -7.64 18.34 22.28
C SER A 27 -7.81 17.11 23.16
N ASP A 28 -8.16 15.99 22.53
CA ASP A 28 -8.15 14.69 23.18
C ASP A 28 -6.71 14.16 23.28
N TYR A 29 -6.36 13.55 24.40
CA TYR A 29 -5.00 13.10 24.68
C TYR A 29 -4.91 11.58 24.71
N ILE A 30 -3.83 11.05 24.14
CA ILE A 30 -3.49 9.63 24.24
C ILE A 30 -3.32 9.28 25.73
N SER A 31 -4.12 8.34 26.23
CA SER A 31 -4.04 7.84 27.62
C SER A 31 -3.32 6.51 27.73
N GLY A 32 -3.05 5.82 26.61
CA GLY A 32 -2.28 4.58 26.55
C GLY A 32 -2.37 3.92 25.18
N LEU A 33 -1.39 3.05 24.93
CA LEU A 33 -1.46 2.07 23.82
C LEU A 33 -1.37 0.67 24.40
N ASP A 34 -2.06 -0.28 23.79
CA ASP A 34 -1.90 -1.72 24.03
C ASP A 34 -1.74 -2.42 22.68
N ALA A 35 -1.07 -3.57 22.70
CA ALA A 35 -0.85 -4.33 21.47
C ALA A 35 -0.99 -5.83 21.73
N ARG A 36 -1.28 -6.58 20.69
CA ARG A 36 -1.34 -8.03 20.73
C ARG A 36 -0.89 -8.64 19.42
N MET A 37 -0.47 -9.89 19.49
CA MET A 37 -0.27 -10.71 18.31
C MET A 37 -1.63 -11.14 17.76
N VAL A 38 -1.76 -11.03 16.44
CA VAL A 38 -2.86 -11.61 15.65
C VAL A 38 -2.25 -12.38 14.48
N LEU A 39 -3.04 -12.99 13.61
CA LEU A 39 -2.54 -13.71 12.44
C LEU A 39 -2.88 -12.96 11.15
N ASP A 40 -1.94 -12.97 10.22
CA ASP A 40 -2.15 -12.54 8.85
C ASP A 40 -2.88 -13.60 8.01
N SER A 41 -3.23 -13.28 6.77
CA SER A 41 -3.95 -14.15 5.82
C SER A 41 -3.18 -15.42 5.43
N ARG A 42 -1.87 -15.50 5.74
CA ARG A 42 -1.02 -16.66 5.55
C ARG A 42 -0.86 -17.49 6.83
N GLY A 43 -1.48 -17.06 7.94
CA GLY A 43 -1.36 -17.69 9.26
C GLY A 43 -0.04 -17.37 9.97
N ASN A 44 0.70 -16.34 9.54
CA ASN A 44 1.87 -15.88 10.27
C ASN A 44 1.47 -14.82 11.31
N PRO A 45 2.17 -14.76 12.46
CA PRO A 45 1.98 -13.69 13.44
C PRO A 45 2.19 -12.31 12.84
N THR A 46 1.34 -11.37 13.22
CA THR A 46 1.50 -9.95 13.04
C THR A 46 0.96 -9.20 14.26
N ILE A 47 0.98 -7.86 14.24
CA ILE A 47 0.63 -7.04 15.39
C ILE A 47 -0.69 -6.29 15.16
N GLU A 48 -1.53 -6.26 16.20
CA GLU A 48 -2.67 -5.35 16.33
C GLU A 48 -2.39 -4.38 17.47
N VAL A 49 -2.66 -3.10 17.25
CA VAL A 49 -2.47 -2.03 18.23
C VAL A 49 -3.77 -1.31 18.52
N ASP A 50 -4.04 -1.07 19.80
CA ASP A 50 -5.13 -0.25 20.32
C ASP A 50 -4.58 1.08 20.84
N CYS A 51 -5.21 2.19 20.44
CA CYS A 51 -4.97 3.51 21.00
C CYS A 51 -6.17 3.93 21.88
N TYR A 52 -5.87 4.34 23.10
CA TYR A 52 -6.85 4.79 24.10
C TYR A 52 -6.76 6.30 24.26
N VAL A 53 -7.92 6.97 24.21
CA VAL A 53 -8.09 8.40 24.49
C VAL A 53 -9.01 8.52 25.69
N ASP A 54 -8.61 9.27 26.71
CA ASP A 54 -9.36 9.42 27.97
C ASP A 54 -9.80 8.08 28.59
N GLY A 55 -8.95 7.06 28.50
CA GLY A 55 -9.20 5.72 29.02
C GLY A 55 -10.19 4.89 28.19
N ARG A 56 -10.61 5.35 27.02
CA ARG A 56 -11.51 4.64 26.10
C ARG A 56 -10.74 4.18 24.87
N LEU A 57 -11.01 2.97 24.40
CA LEU A 57 -10.52 2.52 23.11
C LEU A 57 -11.10 3.41 22.00
N SER A 58 -10.23 4.14 21.30
CA SER A 58 -10.62 5.13 20.29
C SER A 58 -10.09 4.78 18.92
N GLY A 59 -8.97 4.06 18.81
CA GLY A 59 -8.41 3.63 17.54
C GLY A 59 -7.82 2.22 17.62
N ARG A 60 -7.91 1.46 16.53
CA ARG A 60 -7.34 0.11 16.37
C ARG A 60 -6.82 -0.06 14.97
N ALA A 61 -5.67 -0.69 14.82
CA ALA A 61 -5.10 -1.04 13.53
C ALA A 61 -4.32 -2.34 13.58
N MET A 62 -4.29 -3.05 12.46
CA MET A 62 -3.47 -4.25 12.26
C MET A 62 -2.44 -3.99 11.15
N VAL A 63 -1.25 -4.53 11.32
CA VAL A 63 -0.15 -4.30 10.38
C VAL A 63 -0.03 -5.45 9.38
N PRO A 64 0.02 -5.17 8.05
CA PRO A 64 0.26 -6.19 7.05
C PRO A 64 1.74 -6.60 7.00
N SER A 65 2.03 -7.76 6.38
CA SER A 65 3.39 -8.32 6.24
C SER A 65 3.67 -8.78 4.80
N GLY A 66 4.83 -8.47 4.25
CA GLY A 66 5.24 -8.91 2.92
C GLY A 66 5.69 -10.39 2.88
N ALA A 67 5.57 -11.05 1.71
CA ALA A 67 6.24 -12.32 1.41
C ALA A 67 7.61 -12.07 0.77
N SER A 68 7.61 -11.31 -0.33
CA SER A 68 8.79 -10.66 -0.89
C SER A 68 8.96 -9.30 -0.21
N THR A 69 10.18 -8.94 0.12
CA THR A 69 10.50 -7.63 0.72
C THR A 69 11.63 -7.00 -0.06
N GLY A 70 11.44 -5.78 -0.54
CA GLY A 70 12.50 -4.99 -1.15
C GLY A 70 13.68 -4.82 -0.19
N GLN A 71 14.88 -4.86 -0.71
CA GLN A 71 16.12 -4.80 0.08
C GLN A 71 16.19 -3.56 1.00
N HIS A 72 15.48 -2.50 0.64
CA HIS A 72 15.52 -1.20 1.31
C HIS A 72 14.31 -0.92 2.21
N GLU A 73 13.39 -1.88 2.39
CA GLU A 73 12.25 -1.70 3.30
C GLU A 73 12.69 -1.51 4.76
N ALA A 74 11.89 -0.77 5.52
CA ALA A 74 12.04 -0.69 6.97
C ALA A 74 11.87 -2.08 7.62
N LEU A 75 12.61 -2.34 8.69
CA LEU A 75 12.71 -3.67 9.30
C LEU A 75 11.41 -4.06 10.00
N GLU A 76 10.78 -5.12 9.53
CA GLU A 76 9.74 -5.83 10.28
C GLU A 76 10.40 -6.65 11.41
N MET A 77 10.11 -6.30 12.68
CA MET A 77 10.71 -6.98 13.81
C MET A 77 10.08 -8.35 14.04
N ARG A 78 10.93 -9.37 14.10
CA ARG A 78 10.59 -10.76 14.39
C ARG A 78 11.41 -11.26 15.58
N ASP A 79 10.84 -12.14 16.39
CA ASP A 79 11.50 -12.66 17.59
C ASP A 79 12.69 -13.58 17.26
N GLY A 80 12.67 -14.26 16.10
CA GLY A 80 13.73 -15.17 15.67
C GLY A 80 13.84 -16.48 16.49
N ASP A 81 12.87 -16.76 17.38
CA ASP A 81 12.84 -18.01 18.14
C ASP A 81 12.20 -19.13 17.31
N GLU A 82 13.03 -19.95 16.68
CA GLU A 82 12.60 -21.09 15.87
C GLU A 82 11.73 -22.12 16.61
N THR A 83 11.75 -22.12 17.95
CA THR A 83 10.92 -23.03 18.75
C THR A 83 9.47 -22.56 18.89
N ARG A 84 9.20 -21.28 18.53
CA ARG A 84 7.89 -20.66 18.58
C ARG A 84 7.61 -19.96 17.25
N TRP A 85 6.42 -20.19 16.69
CA TRP A 85 6.00 -19.55 15.45
C TRP A 85 6.99 -19.66 14.28
N LEU A 86 7.86 -20.69 14.28
CA LEU A 86 8.90 -20.89 13.26
C LEU A 86 9.80 -19.64 13.09
N GLY A 87 10.18 -19.00 14.19
CA GLY A 87 10.99 -17.77 14.20
C GLY A 87 10.22 -16.49 13.87
N LYS A 88 8.93 -16.57 13.49
CA LYS A 88 8.13 -15.44 13.00
C LYS A 88 7.31 -14.74 14.10
N GLY A 89 7.55 -15.02 15.39
CA GLY A 89 6.88 -14.34 16.49
C GLY A 89 7.07 -12.83 16.47
N VAL A 90 6.17 -12.10 17.14
CA VAL A 90 6.17 -10.63 17.22
C VAL A 90 6.07 -10.12 18.68
N ASP A 91 6.43 -10.97 19.63
CA ASP A 91 6.34 -10.61 21.06
C ASP A 91 7.21 -9.38 21.38
N LEU A 92 8.41 -9.26 20.76
CA LEU A 92 9.28 -8.09 20.91
C LEU A 92 8.61 -6.80 20.41
N ALA A 93 7.97 -6.83 19.25
CA ALA A 93 7.26 -5.68 18.69
C ALA A 93 6.06 -5.29 19.57
N VAL A 94 5.31 -6.27 20.11
CA VAL A 94 4.22 -6.06 21.07
C VAL A 94 4.74 -5.39 22.33
N ASP A 95 5.85 -5.86 22.88
CA ASP A 95 6.46 -5.27 24.07
C ASP A 95 6.95 -3.83 23.84
N HIS A 96 7.51 -3.54 22.66
CA HIS A 96 7.91 -2.17 22.30
C HIS A 96 6.72 -1.21 22.28
N VAL A 97 5.56 -1.63 21.74
CA VAL A 97 4.35 -0.80 21.77
C VAL A 97 3.87 -0.58 23.21
N ARG A 98 3.75 -1.66 24.02
CA ARG A 98 3.22 -1.60 25.37
C ARG A 98 4.08 -0.79 26.34
N GLN A 99 5.39 -0.77 26.10
CA GLN A 99 6.36 -0.12 26.98
C GLN A 99 6.85 1.19 26.36
N SER A 100 7.87 1.13 25.52
CA SER A 100 8.61 2.31 25.04
C SER A 100 7.74 3.29 24.24
N ILE A 101 6.90 2.79 23.33
CA ILE A 101 6.06 3.64 22.48
C ILE A 101 4.89 4.20 23.31
N SER A 102 4.21 3.37 24.11
CA SER A 102 3.10 3.84 24.95
C SER A 102 3.57 4.89 25.95
N GLU A 103 4.72 4.67 26.63
CA GLU A 103 5.30 5.64 27.56
C GLU A 103 5.63 6.98 26.89
N LEU A 104 6.14 6.93 25.65
CA LEU A 104 6.46 8.12 24.87
C LEU A 104 5.22 8.92 24.49
N LEU A 105 4.16 8.24 24.03
CA LEU A 105 3.00 8.90 23.40
C LEU A 105 1.91 9.31 24.39
N VAL A 106 1.87 8.73 25.61
CA VAL A 106 0.90 9.13 26.63
C VAL A 106 1.02 10.61 26.96
N GLY A 107 -0.12 11.31 26.87
CA GLY A 107 -0.21 12.76 27.09
C GLY A 107 0.08 13.61 25.85
N MET A 108 0.32 13.01 24.69
CA MET A 108 0.34 13.73 23.41
C MET A 108 -1.08 13.94 22.87
N PRO A 109 -1.35 15.05 22.16
CA PRO A 109 -2.59 15.24 21.44
C PRO A 109 -2.74 14.16 20.35
N VAL A 110 -3.90 13.51 20.28
CA VAL A 110 -4.11 12.38 19.35
C VAL A 110 -4.24 12.79 17.90
N ASP A 111 -4.56 14.05 17.64
CA ASP A 111 -4.74 14.66 16.32
C ASP A 111 -3.44 15.25 15.72
N GLU A 112 -2.35 15.22 16.45
CA GLU A 112 -1.03 15.68 16.00
C GLU A 112 -0.20 14.51 15.41
N GLN A 113 -0.71 13.88 14.33
CA GLN A 113 -0.11 12.69 13.72
C GLN A 113 1.39 12.84 13.43
N ARG A 114 1.79 13.99 12.88
CA ARG A 114 3.21 14.26 12.56
C ARG A 114 4.07 14.24 13.83
N LEU A 115 3.61 14.88 14.90
CA LEU A 115 4.33 14.92 16.17
C LEU A 115 4.48 13.52 16.77
N ILE A 116 3.43 12.70 16.68
CA ILE A 116 3.41 11.30 17.14
C ILE A 116 4.46 10.48 16.38
N ASP A 117 4.44 10.57 15.04
CA ASP A 117 5.33 9.78 14.18
C ASP A 117 6.80 10.22 14.31
N GLU A 118 7.07 11.54 14.32
CA GLU A 118 8.42 12.10 14.52
C GLU A 118 9.01 11.71 15.89
N ALA A 119 8.19 11.70 16.95
CA ALA A 119 8.64 11.25 18.27
C ALA A 119 9.04 9.77 18.27
N MET A 120 8.30 8.90 17.58
CA MET A 120 8.65 7.49 17.44
C MET A 120 9.92 7.28 16.59
N ILE A 121 10.07 8.06 15.51
CA ILE A 121 11.28 8.03 14.65
C ILE A 121 12.50 8.44 15.47
N GLU A 122 12.40 9.49 16.27
CA GLU A 122 13.51 9.94 17.16
C GLU A 122 13.82 8.89 18.24
N LEU A 123 12.81 8.25 18.83
CA LEU A 123 12.99 7.18 19.81
C LEU A 123 13.71 5.96 19.20
N ASP A 124 13.37 5.57 17.97
CA ASP A 124 14.05 4.50 17.24
C ASP A 124 15.49 4.91 16.92
N GLY A 125 15.68 6.04 16.28
CA GLY A 125 16.98 6.64 15.96
C GLY A 125 17.81 5.85 14.95
N THR A 126 17.23 4.82 14.27
CA THR A 126 17.89 4.05 13.22
C THR A 126 17.27 4.34 11.86
N PRO A 127 18.04 4.27 10.75
CA PRO A 127 17.52 4.63 9.43
C PRO A 127 16.43 3.66 8.92
N ASN A 128 16.42 2.42 9.41
CA ASN A 128 15.48 1.38 8.96
C ASN A 128 14.55 0.85 10.06
N LYS A 129 14.36 1.60 11.15
CA LYS A 129 13.50 1.25 12.30
C LYS A 129 13.87 -0.07 12.97
N SER A 130 15.15 -0.42 12.98
CA SER A 130 15.62 -1.71 13.49
C SER A 130 15.62 -1.83 15.02
N LYS A 131 15.47 -0.72 15.76
CA LYS A 131 15.42 -0.75 17.23
C LYS A 131 14.03 -1.07 17.78
N LEU A 132 12.98 -0.43 17.24
CA LEU A 132 11.59 -0.64 17.67
C LEU A 132 10.84 -1.64 16.79
N GLY A 133 11.20 -1.68 15.50
CA GLY A 133 10.50 -2.41 14.46
C GLY A 133 9.46 -1.57 13.71
N ALA A 134 9.52 -1.60 12.37
CA ALA A 134 8.57 -0.88 11.54
C ALA A 134 7.12 -1.31 11.81
N ASN A 135 6.89 -2.59 12.12
CA ASN A 135 5.57 -3.12 12.47
C ASN A 135 5.03 -2.54 13.79
N ALA A 136 5.87 -2.39 14.82
CA ALA A 136 5.46 -1.77 16.09
C ALA A 136 5.13 -0.28 15.89
N MET A 137 5.99 0.45 15.17
CA MET A 137 5.81 1.88 14.89
C MET A 137 4.57 2.12 14.02
N LEU A 138 4.39 1.36 12.94
CA LEU A 138 3.23 1.51 12.05
C LEU A 138 1.92 1.18 12.79
N GLY A 139 1.91 0.11 13.59
CA GLY A 139 0.72 -0.24 14.36
C GLY A 139 0.27 0.90 15.28
N ALA A 140 1.22 1.52 15.98
CA ALA A 140 0.96 2.69 16.83
C ALA A 140 0.52 3.91 16.00
N SER A 141 1.21 4.21 14.90
CA SER A 141 0.90 5.33 14.01
C SER A 141 -0.53 5.23 13.44
N LEU A 142 -0.90 4.05 12.91
CA LEU A 142 -2.25 3.80 12.38
C LEU A 142 -3.33 3.83 13.48
N ALA A 143 -3.07 3.23 14.64
CA ALA A 143 -4.04 3.25 15.75
C ALA A 143 -4.29 4.69 16.24
N CYS A 144 -3.26 5.53 16.31
CA CYS A 144 -3.41 6.95 16.63
C CYS A 144 -4.16 7.71 15.54
N LEU A 145 -3.91 7.41 14.25
CA LEU A 145 -4.66 7.99 13.13
C LEU A 145 -6.17 7.72 13.24
N HIS A 146 -6.54 6.46 13.53
CA HIS A 146 -7.93 6.08 13.76
C HIS A 146 -8.53 6.78 14.99
N ALA A 147 -7.76 6.89 16.07
CA ALA A 147 -8.20 7.57 17.28
C ALA A 147 -8.40 9.09 17.03
N GLY A 148 -7.51 9.72 16.25
CA GLY A 148 -7.66 11.12 15.83
C GLY A 148 -8.92 11.34 15.00
N ALA A 149 -9.21 10.47 14.04
CA ALA A 149 -10.44 10.54 13.27
C ALA A 149 -11.69 10.39 14.16
N ALA A 150 -11.67 9.44 15.10
CA ALA A 150 -12.78 9.22 16.03
C ALA A 150 -12.98 10.40 16.99
N SER A 151 -11.92 11.03 17.46
CA SER A 151 -11.96 12.22 18.31
C SER A 151 -12.62 13.42 17.63
N HIS A 152 -12.47 13.54 16.32
CA HIS A 152 -13.14 14.54 15.51
C HIS A 152 -14.52 14.10 14.96
N GLU A 153 -14.99 12.91 15.32
CA GLU A 153 -16.25 12.32 14.81
C GLU A 153 -16.30 12.28 13.26
N LEU A 154 -15.14 12.04 12.62
CA LEU A 154 -15.01 11.98 11.17
C LEU A 154 -14.77 10.55 10.68
N PRO A 155 -15.32 10.16 9.51
CA PRO A 155 -14.84 8.99 8.80
C PRO A 155 -13.35 9.14 8.48
N LEU A 156 -12.60 8.03 8.54
CA LEU A 156 -11.14 8.06 8.41
C LEU A 156 -10.67 8.70 7.10
N TRP A 157 -11.29 8.36 5.96
CA TRP A 157 -10.96 8.96 4.66
C TRP A 157 -11.11 10.50 4.66
N LYS A 158 -12.12 11.00 5.38
CA LYS A 158 -12.38 12.45 5.47
C LYS A 158 -11.41 13.15 6.42
N TYR A 159 -11.02 12.48 7.49
CA TYR A 159 -9.99 12.97 8.40
C TYR A 159 -8.63 13.09 7.69
N ILE A 160 -8.24 12.06 6.91
CA ILE A 160 -7.01 12.08 6.11
C ILE A 160 -7.05 13.18 5.04
N GLY A 161 -8.16 13.28 4.29
CA GLY A 161 -8.25 14.14 3.11
C GLY A 161 -8.67 15.59 3.40
N GLY A 162 -9.15 15.87 4.63
CA GLY A 162 -9.63 17.20 5.00
C GLY A 162 -10.74 17.70 4.06
N VAL A 163 -10.75 19.01 3.79
CA VAL A 163 -11.76 19.66 2.94
C VAL A 163 -11.62 19.32 1.44
N ALA A 164 -10.48 18.83 1.01
CA ALA A 164 -10.20 18.49 -0.38
C ALA A 164 -10.36 16.97 -0.67
N GLY A 165 -10.54 16.17 0.38
CA GLY A 165 -10.58 14.72 0.29
C GLY A 165 -11.81 14.17 -0.43
N GLY A 166 -11.68 12.92 -0.89
CA GLY A 166 -12.75 12.13 -1.45
C GLY A 166 -12.71 11.99 -2.97
N GLN A 167 -11.94 11.00 -3.43
CA GLN A 167 -12.02 10.45 -4.79
C GLN A 167 -11.95 8.94 -4.70
N MET A 168 -12.93 8.26 -5.29
CA MET A 168 -12.90 6.78 -5.33
C MET A 168 -11.79 6.31 -6.25
N PRO A 169 -10.94 5.36 -5.80
CA PRO A 169 -9.86 4.84 -6.61
C PRO A 169 -10.34 3.82 -7.64
N VAL A 170 -9.71 3.75 -8.81
CA VAL A 170 -9.84 2.62 -9.74
C VAL A 170 -9.20 1.39 -9.10
N PRO A 171 -9.93 0.27 -8.92
CA PRO A 171 -9.37 -0.94 -8.35
C PRO A 171 -8.53 -1.69 -9.37
N MET A 172 -7.35 -2.14 -8.96
CA MET A 172 -6.49 -3.08 -9.69
C MET A 172 -6.70 -4.47 -9.07
N LEU A 173 -7.59 -5.27 -9.67
CA LEU A 173 -7.99 -6.56 -9.11
C LEU A 173 -7.07 -7.67 -9.65
N ASN A 174 -6.23 -8.23 -8.79
CA ASN A 174 -5.34 -9.34 -9.11
C ASN A 174 -6.14 -10.65 -9.27
N ILE A 175 -6.43 -11.07 -10.50
CA ILE A 175 -7.29 -12.23 -10.77
C ILE A 175 -6.52 -13.46 -11.28
N LEU A 176 -5.24 -13.30 -11.70
CA LEU A 176 -4.36 -14.40 -12.08
C LEU A 176 -2.98 -14.20 -11.48
N ASN A 177 -2.47 -15.19 -10.78
CA ASN A 177 -1.21 -15.17 -10.06
C ASN A 177 -0.15 -16.09 -10.67
N GLY A 178 1.10 -15.61 -10.65
CA GLY A 178 2.31 -16.38 -10.90
C GLY A 178 3.42 -16.01 -9.89
N GLY A 179 4.67 -16.11 -10.29
CA GLY A 179 5.82 -15.71 -9.50
C GLY A 179 5.84 -16.28 -8.09
N ALA A 180 6.24 -15.47 -7.13
CA ALA A 180 6.28 -15.84 -5.71
C ALA A 180 4.88 -16.01 -5.07
N HIS A 181 3.82 -15.51 -5.70
CA HIS A 181 2.44 -15.56 -5.19
C HIS A 181 1.71 -16.87 -5.49
N ALA A 182 2.29 -17.75 -6.30
CA ALA A 182 1.64 -18.99 -6.75
C ALA A 182 2.62 -20.13 -6.99
N ALA A 183 2.22 -21.36 -6.69
CA ALA A 183 2.93 -22.56 -7.10
C ALA A 183 2.59 -22.89 -8.57
N SER A 184 3.01 -22.02 -9.51
CA SER A 184 2.79 -22.16 -10.94
C SER A 184 4.11 -21.98 -11.71
N ASN A 185 4.07 -22.15 -13.03
CA ASN A 185 5.23 -21.95 -13.90
C ASN A 185 5.21 -20.59 -14.63
N VAL A 186 4.37 -19.66 -14.18
CA VAL A 186 4.26 -18.31 -14.72
C VAL A 186 5.23 -17.42 -13.92
N ASP A 187 6.11 -16.69 -14.60
CA ASP A 187 7.12 -15.84 -13.95
C ASP A 187 6.52 -14.50 -13.51
N VAL A 188 5.62 -13.90 -14.34
CA VAL A 188 4.88 -12.66 -13.98
C VAL A 188 4.02 -12.90 -12.77
N GLN A 189 4.21 -12.07 -11.72
CA GLN A 189 3.62 -12.31 -10.41
C GLN A 189 2.12 -12.08 -10.37
N GLU A 190 1.63 -11.00 -11.04
CA GLU A 190 0.22 -10.63 -11.01
C GLU A 190 -0.28 -10.13 -12.36
N PHE A 191 -1.46 -10.62 -12.74
CA PHE A 191 -2.24 -10.08 -13.84
C PHE A 191 -3.54 -9.52 -13.27
N MET A 192 -3.71 -8.21 -13.41
CA MET A 192 -4.81 -7.46 -12.82
C MET A 192 -5.75 -6.91 -13.89
N VAL A 193 -7.03 -6.83 -13.59
CA VAL A 193 -8.00 -6.05 -14.36
C VAL A 193 -8.21 -4.69 -13.71
N MET A 194 -8.31 -3.65 -14.56
CA MET A 194 -8.54 -2.26 -14.17
C MET A 194 -9.82 -1.74 -14.84
N PRO A 195 -10.98 -1.78 -14.16
CA PRO A 195 -12.24 -1.27 -14.69
C PRO A 195 -12.27 0.26 -14.57
N HIS A 196 -11.70 0.96 -15.54
CA HIS A 196 -11.49 2.41 -15.52
C HIS A 196 -12.53 3.22 -16.32
N GLY A 197 -13.28 2.56 -17.22
CA GLY A 197 -14.24 3.19 -18.13
C GLY A 197 -15.67 3.21 -17.58
N PHE A 198 -15.88 3.36 -16.27
CA PHE A 198 -17.20 3.35 -15.64
C PHE A 198 -17.49 4.68 -14.93
N ASP A 199 -18.77 4.99 -14.80
CA ASP A 199 -19.21 6.24 -14.15
C ASP A 199 -19.14 6.17 -12.62
N THR A 200 -19.18 4.98 -12.03
CA THR A 200 -19.15 4.78 -10.57
C THR A 200 -18.22 3.65 -10.16
N PHE A 201 -17.68 3.75 -8.94
CA PHE A 201 -16.88 2.67 -8.34
C PHE A 201 -17.66 1.34 -8.30
N GLY A 202 -18.94 1.38 -7.92
CA GLY A 202 -19.78 0.18 -7.82
C GLY A 202 -19.91 -0.56 -9.13
N GLU A 203 -20.11 0.13 -10.26
CA GLU A 203 -20.20 -0.47 -11.60
C GLU A 203 -18.84 -1.03 -12.04
N GLY A 204 -17.75 -0.29 -11.84
CA GLY A 204 -16.41 -0.77 -12.14
C GLY A 204 -16.02 -1.99 -11.30
N PHE A 205 -16.31 -1.97 -10.00
CA PHE A 205 -16.05 -3.13 -9.15
C PHE A 205 -16.88 -4.35 -9.52
N ARG A 206 -18.18 -4.17 -9.88
CA ARG A 206 -19.04 -5.23 -10.41
C ARG A 206 -18.41 -5.88 -11.64
N ALA A 207 -17.95 -5.07 -12.60
CA ALA A 207 -17.29 -5.58 -13.80
C ALA A 207 -16.06 -6.45 -13.43
N GLY A 208 -15.21 -5.99 -12.53
CA GLY A 208 -14.05 -6.77 -12.06
C GLY A 208 -14.43 -8.11 -11.42
N VAL A 209 -15.53 -8.16 -10.63
CA VAL A 209 -16.06 -9.40 -10.04
C VAL A 209 -16.59 -10.35 -11.11
N GLU A 210 -17.33 -9.85 -12.08
CA GLU A 210 -17.90 -10.66 -13.16
C GLU A 210 -16.78 -11.25 -14.05
N ILE A 211 -15.75 -10.46 -14.35
CA ILE A 211 -14.56 -10.90 -15.09
C ILE A 211 -13.78 -11.98 -14.31
N TYR A 212 -13.62 -11.83 -12.98
CA TYR A 212 -13.02 -12.87 -12.14
C TYR A 212 -13.75 -14.20 -12.23
N HIS A 213 -15.09 -14.19 -12.20
CA HIS A 213 -15.89 -15.40 -12.35
C HIS A 213 -15.85 -15.97 -13.77
N GLN A 214 -15.76 -15.11 -14.79
CA GLN A 214 -15.60 -15.54 -16.18
C GLN A 214 -14.24 -16.25 -16.38
N LEU A 215 -13.14 -15.66 -15.87
CA LEU A 215 -11.80 -16.27 -15.91
C LEU A 215 -11.81 -17.66 -15.26
N LYS A 216 -12.47 -17.81 -14.11
CA LYS A 216 -12.65 -19.12 -13.45
C LYS A 216 -13.30 -20.14 -14.37
N SER A 217 -14.34 -19.72 -15.09
CA SER A 217 -15.10 -20.60 -16.01
C SER A 217 -14.23 -21.04 -17.19
N GLU A 218 -13.44 -20.15 -17.75
CA GLU A 218 -12.55 -20.42 -18.88
C GLU A 218 -11.40 -21.36 -18.48
N LEU A 219 -10.71 -21.06 -17.37
CA LEU A 219 -9.66 -21.92 -16.83
C LEU A 219 -10.17 -23.33 -16.54
N LYS A 220 -11.41 -23.44 -16.04
CA LYS A 220 -12.07 -24.74 -15.80
C LYS A 220 -12.35 -25.48 -17.12
N ALA A 221 -12.84 -24.78 -18.15
CA ALA A 221 -13.14 -25.37 -19.45
C ALA A 221 -11.87 -25.90 -20.12
N ASP A 222 -10.76 -25.20 -19.97
CA ASP A 222 -9.45 -25.59 -20.55
C ASP A 222 -8.68 -26.59 -19.65
N GLY A 223 -9.25 -27.00 -18.50
CA GLY A 223 -8.64 -27.96 -17.56
C GLY A 223 -7.45 -27.38 -16.79
N LEU A 224 -7.33 -26.04 -16.72
CA LEU A 224 -6.25 -25.31 -16.08
C LEU A 224 -6.64 -24.70 -14.72
N LEU A 225 -7.88 -24.88 -14.26
CA LEU A 225 -8.29 -24.38 -12.97
C LEU A 225 -7.58 -25.13 -11.85
N GLY A 226 -6.60 -24.46 -11.24
CA GLY A 226 -5.83 -24.92 -10.08
C GLY A 226 -6.32 -24.30 -8.78
N GLY A 227 -5.40 -24.11 -7.84
CA GLY A 227 -5.62 -23.34 -6.61
C GLY A 227 -5.72 -21.84 -6.87
N VAL A 228 -5.78 -21.09 -5.77
CA VAL A 228 -5.65 -19.63 -5.75
C VAL A 228 -4.34 -19.25 -5.08
N GLY A 229 -3.76 -18.14 -5.50
CA GLY A 229 -2.59 -17.56 -4.88
C GLY A 229 -2.89 -16.88 -3.54
N ASP A 230 -1.88 -16.31 -2.93
CA ASP A 230 -1.98 -15.62 -1.63
C ASP A 230 -2.95 -14.45 -1.67
N GLU A 231 -3.13 -13.83 -2.81
CA GLU A 231 -3.98 -12.67 -3.03
C GLU A 231 -5.36 -12.99 -3.63
N GLY A 232 -5.68 -14.29 -3.78
CA GLY A 232 -6.98 -14.77 -4.22
C GLY A 232 -7.16 -14.92 -5.73
N GLY A 233 -6.17 -14.54 -6.56
CA GLY A 233 -6.15 -14.80 -8.00
C GLY A 233 -5.91 -16.28 -8.31
N PHE A 234 -6.37 -16.77 -9.48
CA PHE A 234 -6.14 -18.13 -9.91
C PHE A 234 -4.68 -18.36 -10.27
N ALA A 235 -4.17 -19.56 -10.03
CA ALA A 235 -2.77 -19.94 -10.26
C ALA A 235 -2.68 -21.10 -11.29
N PRO A 236 -2.93 -20.84 -12.58
CA PRO A 236 -2.82 -21.87 -13.61
C PRO A 236 -1.36 -22.12 -13.98
N ASN A 237 -1.06 -23.35 -14.48
CA ASN A 237 0.16 -23.60 -15.23
C ASN A 237 -0.08 -23.24 -16.70
N LEU A 238 0.62 -22.20 -17.18
CA LEU A 238 0.54 -21.74 -18.57
C LEU A 238 1.77 -22.16 -19.37
N LYS A 239 1.72 -22.05 -20.71
CA LYS A 239 2.87 -22.40 -21.55
C LYS A 239 3.89 -21.27 -21.66
N ALA A 240 3.43 -20.03 -21.51
CA ALA A 240 4.23 -18.81 -21.51
C ALA A 240 3.52 -17.73 -20.69
N ASN A 241 4.26 -16.71 -20.26
CA ASN A 241 3.70 -15.57 -19.52
C ASN A 241 2.64 -14.80 -20.35
N GLU A 242 2.86 -14.67 -21.66
CA GLU A 242 1.92 -14.03 -22.58
C GLU A 242 0.53 -14.72 -22.62
N ASP A 243 0.45 -16.01 -22.30
CA ASP A 243 -0.84 -16.71 -22.24
C ASP A 243 -1.72 -16.16 -21.10
N GLY A 244 -1.10 -15.61 -20.04
CA GLY A 244 -1.83 -14.86 -19.00
C GLY A 244 -2.59 -13.68 -19.60
N LEU A 245 -1.93 -12.85 -20.42
CA LEU A 245 -2.57 -11.71 -21.12
C LEU A 245 -3.72 -12.15 -22.00
N LYS A 246 -3.56 -13.26 -22.74
CA LYS A 246 -4.63 -13.84 -23.58
C LYS A 246 -5.85 -14.26 -22.74
N TYR A 247 -5.62 -14.88 -21.57
CA TYR A 247 -6.72 -15.21 -20.64
C TYR A 247 -7.40 -13.99 -20.07
N MET A 248 -6.64 -12.91 -19.77
CA MET A 248 -7.23 -11.67 -19.30
C MET A 248 -8.18 -11.05 -20.34
N VAL A 249 -7.74 -10.93 -21.61
CA VAL A 249 -8.60 -10.40 -22.69
C VAL A 249 -9.83 -11.28 -22.89
N ARG A 250 -9.66 -12.62 -22.96
CA ARG A 250 -10.79 -13.55 -23.08
C ARG A 250 -11.80 -13.40 -21.95
N ALA A 251 -11.32 -13.23 -20.72
CA ALA A 251 -12.18 -13.07 -19.55
C ALA A 251 -12.95 -11.75 -19.58
N ILE A 252 -12.31 -10.64 -20.00
CA ILE A 252 -12.96 -9.34 -20.17
C ILE A 252 -14.09 -9.43 -21.20
N GLU A 253 -13.76 -9.90 -22.41
CA GLU A 253 -14.72 -10.03 -23.50
C GLU A 253 -15.81 -11.07 -23.20
N GLY A 254 -15.43 -12.22 -22.62
CA GLY A 254 -16.35 -13.28 -22.21
C GLY A 254 -17.35 -12.88 -21.13
N ALA A 255 -16.99 -11.90 -20.29
CA ALA A 255 -17.89 -11.29 -19.32
C ALA A 255 -18.80 -10.21 -19.93
N GLY A 256 -18.59 -9.86 -21.21
CA GLY A 256 -19.41 -8.90 -21.94
C GLY A 256 -18.92 -7.45 -21.84
N TYR A 257 -17.69 -7.23 -21.39
CA TYR A 257 -17.04 -5.92 -21.32
C TYR A 257 -16.09 -5.70 -22.48
N THR A 258 -15.71 -4.43 -22.72
CA THR A 258 -14.76 -4.08 -23.75
C THR A 258 -13.38 -3.79 -23.16
N ILE A 259 -12.36 -3.93 -23.98
CA ILE A 259 -10.98 -3.56 -23.58
C ILE A 259 -10.78 -2.04 -23.46
N ASP A 260 -11.73 -1.23 -23.95
CA ASP A 260 -11.75 0.22 -23.77
C ASP A 260 -12.26 0.61 -22.37
N ASP A 261 -13.12 -0.23 -21.76
CA ASP A 261 -13.68 0.00 -20.42
C ASP A 261 -12.83 -0.63 -19.31
N VAL A 262 -12.12 -1.75 -19.66
CA VAL A 262 -11.33 -2.53 -18.69
C VAL A 262 -9.95 -2.82 -19.28
N GLY A 263 -8.94 -2.18 -18.73
CA GLY A 263 -7.54 -2.44 -19.07
C GLY A 263 -6.92 -3.53 -18.21
N ILE A 264 -5.65 -3.84 -18.53
CA ILE A 264 -4.83 -4.82 -17.83
C ILE A 264 -3.70 -4.07 -17.09
N ALA A 265 -3.39 -4.50 -15.88
CA ALA A 265 -2.15 -4.13 -15.22
C ALA A 265 -1.34 -5.39 -14.88
N LEU A 266 -0.03 -5.25 -14.90
CA LEU A 266 0.92 -6.29 -14.56
C LEU A 266 1.73 -5.86 -13.34
N ASP A 267 2.00 -6.80 -12.45
CA ASP A 267 3.12 -6.77 -11.54
C ASP A 267 4.07 -7.89 -11.95
N VAL A 268 5.23 -7.51 -12.45
CA VAL A 268 6.20 -8.47 -12.99
C VAL A 268 7.10 -9.00 -11.89
N ALA A 269 7.37 -8.20 -10.85
CA ALA A 269 8.28 -8.50 -9.75
C ALA A 269 9.63 -9.02 -10.25
N SER A 270 10.25 -8.32 -11.19
CA SER A 270 11.39 -8.80 -11.97
C SER A 270 12.63 -9.12 -11.13
N THR A 271 12.76 -8.54 -9.93
CA THR A 271 13.84 -8.84 -8.98
C THR A 271 13.86 -10.33 -8.59
N GLU A 272 12.68 -11.00 -8.56
CA GLU A 272 12.57 -12.42 -8.18
C GLU A 272 13.25 -13.38 -9.19
N PHE A 273 13.36 -12.99 -10.45
CA PHE A 273 14.02 -13.80 -11.50
C PHE A 273 15.22 -13.12 -12.14
N GLU A 274 15.66 -11.97 -11.61
CA GLU A 274 16.94 -11.35 -11.97
C GLU A 274 18.12 -12.16 -11.42
N LYS A 275 19.13 -12.41 -12.24
CA LYS A 275 20.38 -13.05 -11.87
C LYS A 275 21.57 -12.29 -12.44
N SER A 276 22.79 -12.73 -12.09
CA SER A 276 24.01 -12.08 -12.54
C SER A 276 24.21 -12.06 -14.06
N ASP A 277 23.49 -12.90 -14.82
CA ASP A 277 23.55 -13.03 -16.27
C ASP A 277 22.32 -12.46 -17.00
N GLY A 278 21.35 -11.92 -16.28
CA GLY A 278 20.14 -11.28 -16.82
C GLY A 278 18.85 -11.78 -16.17
N TYR A 279 17.73 -11.47 -16.82
CA TYR A 279 16.37 -11.83 -16.37
C TYR A 279 15.97 -13.21 -16.91
N HIS A 280 15.67 -14.16 -16.02
CA HIS A 280 15.31 -15.53 -16.37
C HIS A 280 13.79 -15.66 -16.52
N MET A 281 13.25 -15.48 -17.73
CA MET A 281 11.83 -15.48 -18.02
C MET A 281 11.48 -16.41 -19.20
N ASP A 282 10.40 -17.19 -19.07
CA ASP A 282 9.96 -18.19 -20.08
C ASP A 282 11.09 -19.14 -20.52
N GLY A 283 11.99 -19.51 -19.60
CA GLY A 283 13.15 -20.37 -19.87
C GLY A 283 14.25 -19.72 -20.72
N LYS A 284 14.23 -18.41 -20.90
CA LYS A 284 15.25 -17.60 -21.61
C LYS A 284 15.96 -16.69 -20.61
N VAL A 285 17.14 -16.23 -20.99
CA VAL A 285 17.87 -15.16 -20.30
C VAL A 285 17.79 -13.92 -21.16
N LEU A 286 17.20 -12.87 -20.62
CA LEU A 286 16.96 -11.61 -21.30
C LEU A 286 17.80 -10.49 -20.65
N SER A 287 18.33 -9.58 -21.47
CA SER A 287 18.91 -8.32 -20.97
C SER A 287 17.80 -7.32 -20.62
N SER A 288 18.14 -6.22 -19.93
CA SER A 288 17.22 -5.13 -19.64
C SER A 288 16.58 -4.58 -20.92
N ASP A 289 17.38 -4.36 -21.99
CA ASP A 289 16.86 -3.88 -23.27
C ASP A 289 15.87 -4.88 -23.90
N GLN A 290 16.14 -6.18 -23.80
CA GLN A 290 15.24 -7.22 -24.32
C GLN A 290 13.94 -7.32 -23.50
N MET A 291 13.97 -7.06 -22.17
CA MET A 291 12.76 -6.92 -21.37
C MET A 291 11.94 -5.72 -21.84
N VAL A 292 12.58 -4.58 -22.08
CA VAL A 292 11.90 -3.36 -22.59
C VAL A 292 11.26 -3.61 -23.94
N ASP A 293 11.99 -4.24 -24.89
CA ASP A 293 11.45 -4.59 -26.20
C ASP A 293 10.22 -5.52 -26.09
N MET A 294 10.28 -6.51 -25.22
CA MET A 294 9.16 -7.43 -24.96
C MET A 294 7.92 -6.67 -24.41
N TYR A 295 8.11 -5.74 -23.47
CA TYR A 295 7.00 -4.91 -23.01
C TYR A 295 6.42 -4.05 -24.14
N GLY A 296 7.25 -3.50 -25.00
CA GLY A 296 6.80 -2.78 -26.20
C GLY A 296 5.89 -3.65 -27.08
N GLU A 297 6.29 -4.90 -27.34
CA GLU A 297 5.48 -5.87 -28.11
C GLU A 297 4.15 -6.19 -27.40
N TRP A 298 4.15 -6.37 -26.07
CA TRP A 298 2.93 -6.63 -25.31
C TRP A 298 2.00 -5.41 -25.29
N LEU A 299 2.55 -4.19 -25.17
CA LEU A 299 1.78 -2.95 -25.23
C LEU A 299 1.13 -2.71 -26.59
N ASP A 300 1.73 -3.21 -27.69
CA ASP A 300 1.16 -3.15 -29.03
C ASP A 300 0.03 -4.17 -29.24
N ALA A 301 0.04 -5.29 -28.49
CA ALA A 301 -0.88 -6.40 -28.68
C ALA A 301 -2.02 -6.46 -27.65
N TYR A 302 -1.85 -5.87 -26.48
CA TYR A 302 -2.79 -6.01 -25.36
C TYR A 302 -3.10 -4.66 -24.71
N PRO A 303 -4.30 -4.49 -24.10
CA PRO A 303 -4.72 -3.23 -23.47
C PRO A 303 -4.05 -3.03 -22.08
N ILE A 304 -2.72 -3.02 -22.05
CA ILE A 304 -1.96 -2.85 -20.81
C ILE A 304 -1.87 -1.36 -20.48
N LEU A 305 -2.37 -0.99 -19.31
CA LEU A 305 -2.37 0.38 -18.78
C LEU A 305 -1.25 0.62 -17.74
N SER A 306 -0.76 -0.45 -17.11
CA SER A 306 0.22 -0.33 -16.02
C SER A 306 1.15 -1.53 -15.98
N ILE A 307 2.45 -1.28 -15.78
CA ILE A 307 3.49 -2.28 -15.53
C ILE A 307 4.20 -1.90 -14.24
N GLU A 308 4.12 -2.75 -13.24
CA GLU A 308 4.81 -2.64 -11.96
C GLU A 308 6.04 -3.54 -11.96
N ASP A 309 7.14 -3.02 -11.41
CA ASP A 309 8.43 -3.69 -11.25
C ASP A 309 8.86 -4.50 -12.47
N GLY A 310 8.77 -3.85 -13.64
CA GLY A 310 9.14 -4.44 -14.92
C GLY A 310 10.63 -4.75 -15.05
N LEU A 311 11.47 -4.23 -14.16
CA LEU A 311 12.91 -4.47 -14.08
C LEU A 311 13.33 -4.56 -12.60
N GLY A 312 14.53 -5.09 -12.33
CA GLY A 312 15.05 -5.27 -10.98
C GLY A 312 15.24 -3.95 -10.21
N GLU A 313 15.13 -4.02 -8.89
CA GLU A 313 15.13 -2.85 -7.98
C GLU A 313 16.41 -1.99 -8.03
N ASN A 314 17.48 -2.50 -8.62
CA ASN A 314 18.76 -1.79 -8.76
C ASN A 314 19.14 -1.48 -10.21
N ASP A 315 18.32 -1.86 -11.20
CA ASP A 315 18.57 -1.62 -12.64
C ASP A 315 18.10 -0.21 -13.08
N TRP A 316 18.60 0.82 -12.43
CA TRP A 316 18.22 2.22 -12.70
C TRP A 316 18.37 2.63 -14.17
N ALA A 317 19.36 2.07 -14.88
CA ALA A 317 19.57 2.36 -16.29
C ALA A 317 18.47 1.75 -17.18
N GLY A 318 18.08 0.50 -16.89
CA GLY A 318 16.96 -0.16 -17.56
C GLY A 318 15.65 0.57 -17.28
N TRP A 319 15.37 0.96 -16.03
CA TRP A 319 14.19 1.75 -15.66
C TRP A 319 14.09 3.07 -16.43
N THR A 320 15.21 3.80 -16.57
CA THR A 320 15.25 5.05 -17.34
C THR A 320 14.96 4.76 -18.83
N THR A 321 15.49 3.66 -19.37
CA THR A 321 15.25 3.24 -20.76
C THR A 321 13.78 2.90 -20.96
N LEU A 322 13.20 2.05 -20.10
CA LEU A 322 11.79 1.66 -20.12
C LEU A 322 10.87 2.90 -20.07
N THR A 323 11.13 3.80 -19.12
CA THR A 323 10.32 5.02 -18.95
C THR A 323 10.40 5.93 -20.17
N LYS A 324 11.59 6.09 -20.74
CA LYS A 324 11.80 6.92 -21.92
C LYS A 324 11.09 6.34 -23.16
N GLN A 325 11.10 5.03 -23.34
CA GLN A 325 10.51 4.37 -24.49
C GLN A 325 9.00 4.25 -24.35
N GLU A 326 8.50 3.79 -23.21
CA GLU A 326 7.11 3.37 -23.04
C GLU A 326 6.27 4.26 -22.11
N GLY A 327 6.92 5.06 -21.25
CA GLY A 327 6.24 5.86 -20.23
C GLY A 327 5.26 6.92 -20.75
N HIS A 328 5.27 7.20 -22.05
CA HIS A 328 4.32 8.12 -22.68
C HIS A 328 2.95 7.46 -22.96
N ARG A 329 2.86 6.13 -22.94
CA ARG A 329 1.65 5.35 -23.24
C ARG A 329 1.25 4.33 -22.18
N VAL A 330 2.08 4.12 -21.16
CA VAL A 330 1.81 3.18 -20.06
C VAL A 330 2.27 3.76 -18.72
N GLN A 331 1.55 3.44 -17.66
CA GLN A 331 1.99 3.69 -16.29
C GLN A 331 3.10 2.70 -15.93
N ILE A 332 4.23 3.20 -15.45
CA ILE A 332 5.37 2.41 -15.00
C ILE A 332 5.51 2.65 -13.50
N VAL A 333 5.20 1.62 -12.70
CA VAL A 333 5.12 1.69 -11.24
C VAL A 333 6.37 1.09 -10.62
N GLY A 334 7.03 1.85 -9.74
CA GLY A 334 8.10 1.31 -8.89
C GLY A 334 7.53 0.90 -7.53
N ASP A 335 7.64 -0.40 -7.21
CA ASP A 335 7.42 -0.98 -5.88
C ASP A 335 8.75 -1.15 -5.17
N ASP A 336 9.49 -2.22 -5.42
CA ASP A 336 10.82 -2.48 -4.83
C ASP A 336 11.84 -1.39 -5.21
N LEU A 337 11.64 -0.75 -6.38
CA LEU A 337 12.46 0.39 -6.80
C LEU A 337 12.42 1.54 -5.79
N PHE A 338 11.25 1.88 -5.26
CA PHE A 338 11.04 3.06 -4.40
C PHE A 338 10.79 2.72 -2.93
N VAL A 339 10.22 1.54 -2.64
CA VAL A 339 9.85 1.06 -1.30
C VAL A 339 9.15 2.13 -0.46
N THR A 340 8.30 2.94 -1.10
CA THR A 340 7.56 4.08 -0.49
C THR A 340 8.48 5.11 0.20
N GLN A 341 9.79 5.14 -0.11
CA GLN A 341 10.77 6.05 0.51
C GLN A 341 11.00 7.30 -0.33
N SER A 342 10.90 8.47 0.31
CA SER A 342 11.08 9.77 -0.34
C SER A 342 12.45 9.93 -1.00
N GLU A 343 13.53 9.42 -0.39
CA GLU A 343 14.89 9.50 -0.93
C GLU A 343 15.05 8.71 -2.23
N ARG A 344 14.54 7.47 -2.27
CA ARG A 344 14.61 6.64 -3.49
C ARG A 344 13.71 7.18 -4.59
N LEU A 345 12.52 7.68 -4.22
CA LEU A 345 11.63 8.35 -5.16
C LEU A 345 12.28 9.62 -5.75
N ALA A 346 12.92 10.46 -4.92
CA ALA A 346 13.64 11.65 -5.39
C ALA A 346 14.74 11.29 -6.39
N GLN A 347 15.50 10.21 -6.14
CA GLN A 347 16.48 9.69 -7.09
C GLN A 347 15.83 9.30 -8.42
N GLY A 348 14.71 8.56 -8.38
CA GLY A 348 13.98 8.16 -9.59
C GLY A 348 13.46 9.36 -10.40
N ILE A 349 12.91 10.36 -9.72
CA ILE A 349 12.45 11.61 -10.32
C ILE A 349 13.61 12.34 -11.03
N GLU A 350 14.78 12.45 -10.36
CA GLU A 350 15.96 13.15 -10.92
C GLU A 350 16.43 12.51 -12.23
N ILE A 351 16.43 11.18 -12.32
CA ILE A 351 16.93 10.47 -13.50
C ILE A 351 15.84 10.09 -14.51
N GLY A 352 14.55 10.33 -14.18
CA GLY A 352 13.42 9.99 -15.04
C GLY A 352 13.11 8.49 -15.11
N ALA A 353 13.22 7.78 -13.98
CA ALA A 353 12.86 6.37 -13.82
C ALA A 353 11.45 6.23 -13.26
N ALA A 354 10.59 5.43 -13.93
CA ALA A 354 9.17 5.26 -13.63
C ALA A 354 8.33 6.55 -13.84
N ASN A 355 7.01 6.45 -13.62
CA ASN A 355 6.07 7.59 -13.62
C ASN A 355 4.94 7.41 -12.58
N ALA A 356 5.05 6.36 -11.76
CA ALA A 356 4.16 6.09 -10.63
C ALA A 356 4.91 5.36 -9.51
N MET A 357 4.41 5.49 -8.29
CA MET A 357 4.93 4.83 -7.10
C MET A 357 3.85 3.91 -6.51
N LEU A 358 4.24 2.69 -6.14
CA LEU A 358 3.42 1.84 -5.28
C LEU A 358 3.57 2.32 -3.84
N VAL A 359 2.47 2.40 -3.10
CA VAL A 359 2.43 2.91 -1.73
C VAL A 359 2.05 1.79 -0.78
N LYS A 360 3.02 1.33 -0.01
CA LYS A 360 2.87 0.30 1.02
C LYS A 360 3.27 0.89 2.38
N VAL A 361 2.30 1.15 3.23
CA VAL A 361 2.51 1.84 4.52
C VAL A 361 3.57 1.18 5.42
N ASN A 362 3.70 -0.15 5.35
CA ASN A 362 4.67 -0.88 6.17
C ASN A 362 6.11 -0.88 5.62
N GLN A 363 6.34 -0.41 4.38
CA GLN A 363 7.70 -0.27 3.83
C GLN A 363 8.48 0.89 4.48
N VAL A 364 7.78 1.89 5.01
CA VAL A 364 8.39 3.04 5.72
C VAL A 364 8.08 3.04 7.22
N GLY A 365 6.89 2.59 7.64
CA GLY A 365 6.56 2.33 9.04
C GLY A 365 5.87 3.46 9.79
N THR A 366 5.50 4.57 9.14
CA THR A 366 4.63 5.63 9.71
C THR A 366 3.68 6.20 8.66
N VAL A 367 2.56 6.77 9.11
CA VAL A 367 1.60 7.49 8.25
C VAL A 367 2.24 8.75 7.68
N THR A 368 2.97 9.49 8.48
CA THR A 368 3.62 10.76 8.07
C THR A 368 4.59 10.53 6.92
N GLU A 369 5.52 9.58 7.04
CA GLU A 369 6.47 9.28 5.96
C GLU A 369 5.77 8.77 4.70
N THR A 370 4.69 7.99 4.85
CA THR A 370 3.85 7.54 3.72
C THR A 370 3.23 8.72 2.98
N LEU A 371 2.61 9.66 3.70
CA LEU A 371 1.98 10.84 3.10
C LEU A 371 3.01 11.77 2.45
N GLU A 372 4.20 11.94 3.05
CA GLU A 372 5.30 12.72 2.47
C GLU A 372 5.79 12.14 1.14
N ALA A 373 5.95 10.81 1.05
CA ALA A 373 6.33 10.15 -0.19
C ALA A 373 5.23 10.32 -1.27
N MET A 374 3.95 10.19 -0.90
CA MET A 374 2.83 10.40 -1.81
C MET A 374 2.74 11.85 -2.31
N GLU A 375 2.99 12.83 -1.44
CA GLU A 375 3.03 14.25 -1.80
C GLU A 375 4.20 14.55 -2.75
N LEU A 376 5.39 14.00 -2.47
CA LEU A 376 6.55 14.13 -3.35
C LEU A 376 6.26 13.56 -4.75
N ALA A 377 5.64 12.37 -4.84
CA ALA A 377 5.23 11.77 -6.08
C ALA A 377 4.28 12.69 -6.87
N THR A 378 3.19 13.09 -6.25
CA THR A 378 2.14 13.93 -6.88
C THR A 378 2.69 15.29 -7.33
N SER A 379 3.52 15.92 -6.51
CA SER A 379 4.12 17.24 -6.81
C SER A 379 5.08 17.20 -8.00
N ASN A 380 5.56 16.01 -8.36
CA ASN A 380 6.47 15.79 -9.51
C ASN A 380 5.79 15.06 -10.68
N GLY A 381 4.46 14.96 -10.67
CA GLY A 381 3.69 14.36 -11.76
C GLY A 381 3.67 12.83 -11.79
N TYR A 382 4.17 12.18 -10.73
CA TYR A 382 4.03 10.74 -10.54
C TYR A 382 2.66 10.42 -9.96
N LYS A 383 2.09 9.29 -10.38
CA LYS A 383 0.86 8.76 -9.78
C LYS A 383 1.17 7.92 -8.54
N ASN A 384 0.19 7.79 -7.66
CA ASN A 384 0.26 6.90 -6.50
C ASN A 384 -0.70 5.73 -6.70
N VAL A 385 -0.25 4.53 -6.35
CA VAL A 385 -1.07 3.31 -6.30
C VAL A 385 -1.03 2.81 -4.86
N VAL A 386 -2.09 3.00 -4.09
CA VAL A 386 -2.16 2.48 -2.72
C VAL A 386 -2.30 0.97 -2.76
N SER A 387 -1.46 0.26 -2.02
CA SER A 387 -1.33 -1.19 -2.14
C SER A 387 -1.43 -1.91 -0.80
N HIS A 388 -1.99 -3.11 -0.85
CA HIS A 388 -1.92 -4.13 0.19
C HIS A 388 -0.54 -4.81 0.23
N ARG A 389 -0.41 -5.83 1.06
CA ARG A 389 0.70 -6.79 1.04
C ARG A 389 0.17 -8.21 0.84
N SER A 390 1.09 -9.15 0.54
CA SER A 390 0.75 -10.58 0.39
C SER A 390 0.18 -11.18 1.68
N GLY A 391 0.71 -10.81 2.85
CA GLY A 391 0.16 -11.13 4.17
C GLY A 391 -0.70 -9.98 4.69
N GLU A 392 -2.00 -10.08 4.52
CA GLU A 392 -2.98 -9.06 4.94
C GLU A 392 -3.78 -9.51 6.16
N THR A 393 -4.51 -8.54 6.72
CA THR A 393 -5.45 -8.72 7.83
C THR A 393 -6.84 -8.22 7.42
N GLU A 394 -7.79 -8.17 8.35
CA GLU A 394 -9.09 -7.54 8.09
C GLU A 394 -9.04 -5.99 8.14
N ASP A 395 -7.91 -5.39 8.47
CA ASP A 395 -7.73 -3.93 8.48
C ASP A 395 -8.06 -3.31 7.12
N THR A 396 -8.76 -2.17 7.14
CA THR A 396 -9.26 -1.50 5.93
C THR A 396 -8.65 -0.13 5.72
N THR A 397 -7.67 0.28 6.50
CA THR A 397 -7.08 1.62 6.52
C THR A 397 -6.60 2.06 5.13
N ILE A 398 -6.05 1.14 4.32
CA ILE A 398 -5.58 1.48 2.97
C ILE A 398 -6.72 1.89 2.02
N ALA A 399 -7.96 1.44 2.24
CA ALA A 399 -9.12 1.91 1.47
C ALA A 399 -9.44 3.38 1.79
N ASP A 400 -9.47 3.73 3.08
CA ASP A 400 -9.66 5.10 3.53
C ASP A 400 -8.49 6.01 3.10
N LEU A 401 -7.26 5.50 3.16
CA LEU A 401 -6.05 6.21 2.69
C LEU A 401 -6.16 6.54 1.20
N ALA A 402 -6.52 5.56 0.36
CA ALA A 402 -6.63 5.77 -1.08
C ALA A 402 -7.66 6.84 -1.44
N VAL A 403 -8.81 6.85 -0.74
CA VAL A 403 -9.88 7.84 -0.96
C VAL A 403 -9.47 9.21 -0.39
N GLY A 404 -8.97 9.26 0.83
CA GLY A 404 -8.60 10.51 1.51
C GLY A 404 -7.49 11.26 0.79
N THR A 405 -6.45 10.56 0.34
CA THR A 405 -5.33 11.16 -0.40
C THR A 405 -5.61 11.40 -1.87
N ARG A 406 -6.77 10.93 -2.40
CA ARG A 406 -7.09 10.99 -3.82
C ARG A 406 -6.04 10.30 -4.69
N ALA A 407 -5.53 9.16 -4.23
CA ALA A 407 -4.50 8.40 -4.93
C ALA A 407 -4.93 7.98 -6.36
N GLY A 408 -6.24 7.86 -6.59
CA GLY A 408 -6.83 7.51 -7.89
C GLY A 408 -6.78 6.03 -8.21
N GLN A 409 -5.97 5.24 -7.50
CA GLN A 409 -5.79 3.81 -7.73
C GLN A 409 -5.58 3.05 -6.42
N ILE A 410 -6.06 1.79 -6.38
CA ILE A 410 -5.81 0.87 -5.27
C ILE A 410 -5.56 -0.54 -5.79
N LYS A 411 -4.48 -1.18 -5.33
CA LYS A 411 -4.12 -2.57 -5.59
C LYS A 411 -4.34 -3.36 -4.29
N THR A 412 -5.40 -4.18 -4.24
CA THR A 412 -5.74 -4.91 -3.01
C THR A 412 -6.25 -6.34 -3.26
N GLY A 413 -5.70 -7.00 -4.30
CA GLY A 413 -5.91 -8.41 -4.59
C GLY A 413 -7.18 -8.71 -5.36
N ALA A 414 -7.56 -9.99 -5.40
CA ALA A 414 -8.77 -10.47 -6.05
C ALA A 414 -10.03 -10.11 -5.26
N PRO A 415 -11.23 -10.12 -5.89
CA PRO A 415 -12.49 -9.97 -5.19
C PRO A 415 -12.89 -11.29 -4.47
N ALA A 416 -11.92 -11.89 -3.78
CA ALA A 416 -12.04 -13.16 -3.06
C ALA A 416 -11.06 -13.12 -1.85
N ARG A 417 -11.33 -13.98 -0.83
CA ARG A 417 -10.66 -13.99 0.48
C ARG A 417 -11.05 -12.77 1.33
N SER A 418 -11.36 -13.00 2.61
CA SER A 418 -11.91 -11.95 3.49
C SER A 418 -10.94 -10.80 3.73
N ASP A 419 -9.65 -11.10 3.77
CA ASP A 419 -8.57 -10.15 3.92
C ASP A 419 -8.49 -9.13 2.75
N ARG A 420 -8.90 -9.51 1.56
CA ARG A 420 -8.98 -8.63 0.37
C ARG A 420 -10.35 -7.96 0.28
N VAL A 421 -11.41 -8.76 0.40
CA VAL A 421 -12.80 -8.29 0.29
C VAL A 421 -13.15 -7.26 1.36
N SER A 422 -12.51 -7.28 2.54
CA SER A 422 -12.72 -6.26 3.58
C SER A 422 -12.44 -4.84 3.05
N LYS A 423 -11.37 -4.64 2.27
CA LYS A 423 -11.00 -3.35 1.67
C LYS A 423 -12.02 -2.91 0.61
N TYR A 424 -12.44 -3.84 -0.26
CA TYR A 424 -13.48 -3.55 -1.25
C TYR A 424 -14.82 -3.22 -0.61
N ASN A 425 -15.21 -3.95 0.45
CA ASN A 425 -16.41 -3.64 1.21
C ASN A 425 -16.34 -2.26 1.88
N GLN A 426 -15.15 -1.83 2.34
CA GLN A 426 -14.95 -0.48 2.86
C GLN A 426 -15.09 0.57 1.76
N LEU A 427 -14.49 0.34 0.58
CA LEU A 427 -14.68 1.23 -0.56
C LEU A 427 -16.14 1.33 -1.00
N LEU A 428 -16.90 0.21 -0.98
CA LEU A 428 -18.34 0.25 -1.27
C LEU A 428 -19.11 1.10 -0.25
N ARG A 429 -18.77 1.04 1.06
CA ARG A 429 -19.37 1.92 2.07
C ARG A 429 -19.01 3.39 1.82
N ILE A 430 -17.75 3.68 1.53
CA ILE A 430 -17.29 5.04 1.24
C ILE A 430 -17.96 5.61 -0.02
N SER A 431 -18.23 4.75 -1.03
CA SER A 431 -18.88 5.18 -2.27
C SER A 431 -20.34 5.64 -2.10
N GLU A 432 -20.95 5.40 -0.93
CA GLU A 432 -22.26 5.97 -0.58
C GLU A 432 -22.17 7.48 -0.29
N ASP A 433 -20.98 7.98 0.12
CA ASP A 433 -20.71 9.37 0.45
C ASP A 433 -19.84 10.09 -0.59
N VAL A 434 -19.09 9.34 -1.41
CA VAL A 434 -18.13 9.87 -2.39
C VAL A 434 -18.48 9.38 -3.79
N GLU A 435 -19.02 10.27 -4.61
CA GLU A 435 -19.44 9.96 -5.98
C GLU A 435 -18.31 10.14 -7.03
N ASP A 436 -17.24 10.88 -6.68
CA ASP A 436 -16.14 11.19 -7.61
C ASP A 436 -15.32 9.93 -7.93
N TYR A 437 -15.61 9.30 -9.07
CA TYR A 437 -14.88 8.16 -9.62
C TYR A 437 -14.39 8.53 -11.01
N ARG A 438 -13.09 8.64 -11.19
CA ARG A 438 -12.47 9.04 -12.45
C ARG A 438 -11.29 8.16 -12.78
N SER A 439 -11.18 7.84 -14.06
CA SER A 439 -9.97 7.17 -14.56
C SER A 439 -8.74 8.05 -14.38
N PRO A 440 -7.62 7.49 -13.89
CA PRO A 440 -6.33 8.17 -13.89
C PRO A 440 -5.62 8.10 -15.24
N PHE A 441 -6.25 7.49 -16.29
CA PHE A 441 -5.71 7.24 -17.61
C PHE A 441 -6.40 8.02 -18.70
#